data_e11f595356d04d627aea1c569b5bd5af
#
_entry.id   e11f595356d04d627aea1c569b5bd5af
#
_cell.length_a   1.000
_cell.length_b   1.000
_cell.length_c   1.000
_cell.angle_alpha   90.00
_cell.angle_beta   90.00
_cell.angle_gamma   90.00
#
_symmetry.space_group_name_H-M   'P 1'
#
loop_
_entity.id
_entity.type
_entity.pdbx_description
1 polymer ?
#
loop_
_entity_poly.entity_id
_entity_poly.type
_entity_poly.pdbx_seq_one_letter_code
_entity_poly.pdbx_strand_id
1 'polypeptide(L)'
;MKNPYTKLNTLKKINPTGLSEANEGEMPEYLKKNPGHKILNVGSGNTRLIDNRIVHLDIFRYEVIDLIADSSHLPFADRSFDAIFCDAVLEHVKNPFQVVDEFSRVLKEEGYVSPGVPFLFPYHDVPDHYFNFSSSGIKSLFKDYQPIETGVYLGPWYALKNIIGNYKKMLKRVYRDQQVGILERIRVFFIYRLLSWGMKFNHQTIALTEEEQNVLAGAVYFKGKKNTSCTTTIHFKDT
;
A
#
# COMPACT_ATOMS: atom_id res chain seq x y z
N MET A 1 17.54 -25.41 -7.20
CA MET A 1 16.24 -24.69 -7.28
C MET A 1 16.44 -23.47 -8.16
N LYS A 2 15.68 -23.31 -9.24
CA LYS A 2 15.76 -22.11 -10.09
C LYS A 2 15.10 -20.97 -9.32
N ASN A 3 15.83 -19.87 -9.10
CA ASN A 3 15.31 -18.65 -8.49
C ASN A 3 14.12 -18.16 -9.33
N PRO A 4 12.89 -18.09 -8.79
CA PRO A 4 11.71 -17.68 -9.54
C PRO A 4 11.80 -16.24 -10.06
N TYR A 5 12.71 -15.43 -9.53
CA TYR A 5 12.88 -14.00 -9.86
C TYR A 5 13.85 -13.74 -11.02
N THR A 6 14.48 -14.77 -11.62
CA THR A 6 15.46 -14.61 -12.73
C THR A 6 14.83 -14.08 -14.05
N LYS A 7 13.51 -13.97 -14.17
CA LYS A 7 12.83 -13.38 -15.33
C LYS A 7 12.59 -11.86 -15.25
N LEU A 8 13.00 -11.22 -14.16
CA LEU A 8 12.66 -9.82 -13.86
C LEU A 8 13.75 -8.78 -14.17
N ASN A 9 14.79 -9.19 -14.94
CA ASN A 9 15.89 -8.29 -15.34
C ASN A 9 15.53 -7.23 -16.40
N THR A 10 14.29 -7.14 -16.82
CA THR A 10 13.82 -6.02 -17.66
C THR A 10 13.17 -4.96 -16.77
N LEU A 11 13.83 -3.81 -16.66
CA LEU A 11 13.28 -2.57 -16.07
C LEU A 11 11.91 -2.27 -16.70
N LYS A 12 10.83 -2.82 -16.17
CA LYS A 12 9.50 -2.30 -16.47
C LYS A 12 9.39 -0.94 -15.79
N LYS A 13 9.19 0.12 -16.57
CA LYS A 13 8.64 1.38 -16.06
C LYS A 13 7.23 1.06 -15.52
N ILE A 14 7.16 0.67 -14.27
CA ILE A 14 5.90 0.54 -13.54
C ILE A 14 5.56 1.97 -13.17
N ASN A 15 4.46 2.50 -13.73
CA ASN A 15 3.93 3.78 -13.25
C ASN A 15 3.61 3.59 -11.77
N PRO A 16 4.14 4.44 -10.87
CA PRO A 16 3.82 4.34 -9.47
C PRO A 16 2.29 4.39 -9.32
N THR A 17 1.75 3.45 -8.60
CA THR A 17 0.40 3.60 -8.05
C THR A 17 0.46 4.82 -7.15
N GLY A 18 -0.50 5.74 -7.21
CA GLY A 18 -0.46 7.01 -6.45
C GLY A 18 -0.31 6.84 -4.92
N LEU A 19 -0.23 5.62 -4.41
CA LEU A 19 0.07 5.24 -3.02
C LEU A 19 1.54 5.53 -2.66
N SER A 20 2.51 5.18 -3.50
CA SER A 20 3.92 5.40 -3.21
C SER A 20 4.32 6.88 -3.15
N GLU A 21 3.60 7.76 -3.85
CA GLU A 21 3.87 9.21 -3.84
C GLU A 21 3.53 9.87 -2.50
N ALA A 22 2.60 9.32 -1.73
CA ALA A 22 2.22 9.94 -0.46
C ALA A 22 3.22 9.65 0.67
N ASN A 23 3.88 8.49 0.68
CA ASN A 23 5.00 8.24 1.59
C ASN A 23 6.18 9.18 1.32
N GLU A 24 6.40 9.58 0.07
CA GLU A 24 7.44 10.58 -0.25
C GLU A 24 7.16 11.94 0.42
N GLY A 25 5.90 12.27 0.71
CA GLY A 25 5.53 13.46 1.50
C GLY A 25 5.57 13.23 3.01
N GLU A 26 5.13 12.08 3.48
CA GLU A 26 5.00 11.77 4.92
C GLU A 26 6.35 11.51 5.61
N MET A 27 7.26 10.78 4.97
CA MET A 27 8.57 10.47 5.55
C MET A 27 9.42 11.71 5.87
N PRO A 28 9.54 12.73 4.99
CA PRO A 28 10.25 13.97 5.32
C PRO A 28 9.61 14.72 6.48
N GLU A 29 8.29 14.81 6.54
CA GLU A 29 7.57 15.45 7.64
C GLU A 29 7.77 14.70 8.97
N TYR A 30 7.80 13.36 8.92
CA TYR A 30 8.13 12.55 10.08
C TYR A 30 9.56 12.82 10.57
N LEU A 31 10.55 12.82 9.68
CA LEU A 31 11.96 13.08 10.01
C LEU A 31 12.23 14.50 10.50
N LYS A 32 11.44 15.47 10.03
CA LYS A 32 11.51 16.86 10.52
C LYS A 32 11.10 16.95 11.98
N LYS A 33 10.06 16.19 12.37
CA LYS A 33 9.59 16.10 13.76
C LYS A 33 10.49 15.22 14.64
N ASN A 34 11.22 14.29 14.04
CA ASN A 34 12.04 13.27 14.70
C ASN A 34 13.46 13.22 14.06
N PRO A 35 14.30 14.23 14.26
CA PRO A 35 15.54 14.40 13.46
C PRO A 35 16.60 13.30 13.68
N GLY A 36 16.54 12.56 14.78
CA GLY A 36 17.45 11.45 15.09
C GLY A 36 16.96 10.06 14.66
N HIS A 37 15.75 9.96 14.09
CA HIS A 37 15.12 8.69 13.77
C HIS A 37 15.65 8.11 12.46
N LYS A 38 15.63 6.75 12.39
CA LYS A 38 15.91 5.96 11.19
C LYS A 38 14.63 5.32 10.70
N ILE A 39 14.38 5.41 9.39
CA ILE A 39 13.20 4.87 8.72
C ILE A 39 13.60 3.65 7.87
N LEU A 40 12.76 2.63 7.87
CA LEU A 40 12.72 1.58 6.85
C LEU A 40 11.54 1.87 5.91
N ASN A 41 11.81 2.09 4.63
CA ASN A 41 10.80 2.21 3.58
C ASN A 41 10.69 0.89 2.83
N VAL A 42 9.64 0.12 3.11
CA VAL A 42 9.39 -1.22 2.56
C VAL A 42 8.55 -1.12 1.30
N GLY A 43 8.99 -1.76 0.23
CA GLY A 43 8.36 -1.63 -1.07
C GLY A 43 8.55 -0.23 -1.66
N SER A 44 9.77 0.29 -1.56
CA SER A 44 10.09 1.68 -1.91
C SER A 44 9.85 2.00 -3.39
N GLY A 45 9.77 0.97 -4.26
CA GLY A 45 9.56 1.18 -5.67
C GLY A 45 10.61 2.10 -6.29
N ASN A 46 10.17 2.93 -7.25
CA ASN A 46 11.01 3.93 -7.90
C ASN A 46 10.94 5.29 -7.16
N THR A 47 11.20 5.29 -5.86
CA THR A 47 11.23 6.52 -5.07
C THR A 47 12.32 7.49 -5.56
N ARG A 48 12.10 8.78 -5.37
CA ARG A 48 13.09 9.85 -5.61
C ARG A 48 13.59 10.48 -4.32
N LEU A 49 13.04 10.05 -3.19
CA LEU A 49 13.44 10.56 -1.88
C LEU A 49 14.80 9.97 -1.49
N ILE A 50 15.79 10.84 -1.25
CA ILE A 50 17.13 10.47 -0.82
C ILE A 50 17.39 11.15 0.51
N ASP A 51 17.54 10.36 1.57
CA ASP A 51 17.93 10.82 2.92
C ASP A 51 18.70 9.68 3.59
N ASN A 52 19.86 9.95 4.16
CA ASN A 52 20.72 8.95 4.78
C ASN A 52 20.12 8.27 6.03
N ARG A 53 19.01 8.76 6.51
CA ARG A 53 18.23 8.18 7.62
C ARG A 53 17.16 7.20 7.13
N ILE A 54 16.94 7.10 5.82
CA ILE A 54 15.96 6.19 5.23
C ILE A 54 16.70 5.05 4.54
N VAL A 55 16.31 3.82 4.86
CA VAL A 55 16.74 2.63 4.16
C VAL A 55 15.61 2.20 3.22
N HIS A 56 15.87 2.21 1.93
CA HIS A 56 14.93 1.79 0.89
C HIS A 56 15.08 0.30 0.59
N LEU A 57 14.03 -0.46 0.81
CA LEU A 57 13.98 -1.91 0.57
C LEU A 57 12.87 -2.22 -0.42
N ASP A 58 13.15 -3.08 -1.39
CA ASP A 58 12.16 -3.64 -2.31
C ASP A 58 12.56 -5.07 -2.71
N ILE A 59 11.59 -5.86 -3.20
CA ILE A 59 11.85 -7.18 -3.78
C ILE A 59 12.44 -7.08 -5.20
N PHE A 60 12.24 -5.94 -5.86
CA PHE A 60 12.76 -5.63 -7.19
C PHE A 60 13.90 -4.62 -7.12
N ARG A 61 14.71 -4.60 -8.17
CA ARG A 61 15.79 -3.64 -8.31
C ARG A 61 15.27 -2.35 -8.98
N TYR A 62 15.44 -1.24 -8.28
CA TYR A 62 15.20 0.11 -8.78
C TYR A 62 16.48 0.95 -8.75
N GLU A 63 16.42 2.19 -9.29
CA GLU A 63 17.57 3.09 -9.35
C GLU A 63 18.05 3.53 -7.95
N VAL A 64 17.08 3.90 -7.09
CA VAL A 64 17.33 4.31 -5.71
C VAL A 64 16.82 3.20 -4.80
N ILE A 65 17.68 2.25 -4.48
CA ILE A 65 17.39 1.17 -3.55
C ILE A 65 18.67 0.79 -2.79
N ASP A 66 18.55 0.66 -1.47
CA ASP A 66 19.66 0.28 -0.61
C ASP A 66 19.76 -1.24 -0.49
N LEU A 67 18.62 -1.94 -0.51
CA LEU A 67 18.59 -3.37 -0.30
C LEU A 67 17.46 -4.06 -1.07
N ILE A 68 17.78 -5.17 -1.74
CA ILE A 68 16.81 -6.09 -2.34
C ILE A 68 16.56 -7.22 -1.36
N ALA A 69 15.34 -7.28 -0.80
CA ALA A 69 14.96 -8.32 0.17
C ALA A 69 13.44 -8.56 0.19
N ASP A 70 13.06 -9.73 0.71
CA ASP A 70 11.66 -10.07 0.99
C ASP A 70 11.27 -9.52 2.37
N SER A 71 10.17 -8.76 2.41
CA SER A 71 9.65 -8.18 3.65
C SER A 71 9.19 -9.22 4.68
N SER A 72 8.97 -10.47 4.26
CA SER A 72 8.66 -11.60 5.16
C SER A 72 9.89 -12.07 5.97
N HIS A 73 11.09 -11.65 5.59
CA HIS A 73 12.38 -12.03 6.23
C HIS A 73 13.35 -10.86 6.12
N LEU A 74 13.17 -9.86 6.95
CA LEU A 74 13.96 -8.64 6.92
C LEU A 74 15.40 -8.89 7.43
N PRO A 75 16.45 -8.60 6.64
CA PRO A 75 17.84 -8.88 7.01
C PRO A 75 18.44 -7.81 7.94
N PHE A 76 17.66 -7.39 8.93
CA PHE A 76 18.06 -6.42 9.94
C PHE A 76 18.00 -7.03 11.34
N ALA A 77 18.84 -6.53 12.23
CA ALA A 77 18.77 -6.88 13.65
C ALA A 77 17.47 -6.36 14.28
N ASP A 78 17.08 -6.96 15.40
CA ASP A 78 15.95 -6.49 16.18
C ASP A 78 16.13 -5.03 16.58
N ARG A 79 15.03 -4.27 16.64
CA ARG A 79 15.01 -2.88 17.10
C ARG A 79 15.99 -1.94 16.36
N SER A 80 16.14 -2.14 15.05
CA SER A 80 17.04 -1.36 14.20
C SER A 80 16.44 -0.01 13.75
N PHE A 81 15.11 0.11 13.70
CA PHE A 81 14.42 1.26 13.12
C PHE A 81 13.47 1.93 14.11
N ASP A 82 13.34 3.25 13.95
CA ASP A 82 12.40 4.07 14.71
C ASP A 82 11.03 4.13 14.03
N ALA A 83 11.00 3.97 12.71
CA ALA A 83 9.76 3.95 11.93
C ALA A 83 9.84 3.04 10.71
N ILE A 84 8.68 2.49 10.31
CA ILE A 84 8.48 1.75 9.05
C ILE A 84 7.35 2.40 8.27
N PHE A 85 7.61 2.65 6.98
CA PHE A 85 6.62 3.04 5.98
C PHE A 85 6.48 1.91 4.97
N CYS A 86 5.23 1.55 4.62
CA CYS A 86 4.96 0.39 3.78
C CYS A 86 3.68 0.60 2.99
N ASP A 87 3.79 1.10 1.76
CA ASP A 87 2.63 1.33 0.90
C ASP A 87 2.57 0.35 -0.26
N ALA A 88 1.37 -0.20 -0.49
CA ALA A 88 1.09 -1.09 -1.60
C ALA A 88 2.07 -2.30 -1.67
N VAL A 89 2.29 -2.96 -0.53
CA VAL A 89 3.12 -4.16 -0.40
C VAL A 89 2.35 -5.33 0.20
N LEU A 90 1.57 -5.08 1.26
CA LEU A 90 0.91 -6.16 2.02
C LEU A 90 -0.11 -6.94 1.20
N GLU A 91 -0.66 -6.35 0.15
CA GLU A 91 -1.52 -7.02 -0.83
C GLU A 91 -0.76 -8.00 -1.73
N HIS A 92 0.56 -7.82 -1.85
CA HIS A 92 1.44 -8.62 -2.73
C HIS A 92 2.16 -9.75 -2.01
N VAL A 93 1.95 -9.92 -0.71
CA VAL A 93 2.58 -10.98 0.08
C VAL A 93 1.57 -12.07 0.46
N LYS A 94 2.02 -13.33 0.44
CA LYS A 94 1.15 -14.48 0.76
C LYS A 94 0.73 -14.51 2.23
N ASN A 95 1.61 -14.07 3.11
CA ASN A 95 1.37 -14.04 4.55
C ASN A 95 1.69 -12.64 5.11
N PRO A 96 0.73 -11.71 5.07
CA PRO A 96 0.95 -10.35 5.57
C PRO A 96 1.14 -10.31 7.11
N PHE A 97 0.66 -11.31 7.85
CA PHE A 97 0.91 -11.40 9.29
C PHE A 97 2.40 -11.60 9.57
N GLN A 98 3.09 -12.45 8.83
CA GLN A 98 4.53 -12.66 8.95
C GLN A 98 5.33 -11.38 8.67
N VAL A 99 4.88 -10.57 7.70
CA VAL A 99 5.51 -9.26 7.43
C VAL A 99 5.33 -8.31 8.62
N VAL A 100 4.16 -8.29 9.24
CA VAL A 100 3.91 -7.47 10.44
C VAL A 100 4.70 -7.96 11.65
N ASP A 101 4.90 -9.27 11.78
CA ASP A 101 5.81 -9.85 12.81
C ASP A 101 7.25 -9.37 12.61
N GLU A 102 7.75 -9.37 11.37
CA GLU A 102 9.07 -8.83 11.03
C GLU A 102 9.16 -7.32 11.29
N PHE A 103 8.10 -6.56 10.97
CA PHE A 103 8.03 -5.13 11.34
C PHE A 103 8.14 -4.97 12.85
N SER A 104 7.40 -5.76 13.62
CA SER A 104 7.47 -5.73 15.08
C SER A 104 8.86 -6.09 15.62
N ARG A 105 9.55 -7.03 14.98
CA ARG A 105 10.91 -7.43 15.37
C ARG A 105 11.93 -6.32 15.12
N VAL A 106 11.92 -5.72 13.94
CA VAL A 106 12.94 -4.71 13.58
C VAL A 106 12.63 -3.31 14.07
N LEU A 107 11.39 -3.01 14.50
CA LEU A 107 11.04 -1.75 15.15
C LEU A 107 11.51 -1.73 16.60
N LYS A 108 12.01 -0.57 17.02
CA LYS A 108 12.23 -0.26 18.45
C LYS A 108 10.91 -0.26 19.21
N GLU A 109 10.99 -0.29 20.54
CA GLU A 109 9.82 -0.06 21.39
C GLU A 109 9.25 1.34 21.09
N GLU A 110 7.93 1.49 21.08
CA GLU A 110 7.22 2.72 20.67
C GLU A 110 7.51 3.16 19.21
N GLY A 111 8.15 2.30 18.42
CA GLY A 111 8.44 2.58 17.02
C GLY A 111 7.16 2.77 16.19
N TYR A 112 7.22 3.69 15.24
CA TYR A 112 6.09 4.11 14.42
C TYR A 112 5.92 3.23 13.19
N VAL A 113 4.68 2.96 12.79
CA VAL A 113 4.35 2.24 11.56
C VAL A 113 3.28 2.98 10.76
N SER A 114 3.46 3.09 9.45
CA SER A 114 2.52 3.71 8.51
C SER A 114 2.36 2.85 7.25
N PRO A 115 1.52 1.80 7.28
CA PRO A 115 1.14 1.05 6.09
C PRO A 115 -0.08 1.65 5.37
N GLY A 116 -0.04 1.63 4.03
CA GLY A 116 -1.16 1.89 3.15
C GLY A 116 -1.47 0.68 2.27
N VAL A 117 -2.74 0.33 2.13
CA VAL A 117 -3.18 -0.88 1.39
C VAL A 117 -4.41 -0.60 0.54
N PRO A 118 -4.58 -1.29 -0.62
CA PRO A 118 -5.76 -1.17 -1.45
C PRO A 118 -6.98 -1.82 -0.78
N PHE A 119 -8.17 -1.25 -1.03
CA PHE A 119 -9.45 -1.85 -0.68
C PHE A 119 -10.28 -2.12 -1.94
N LEU A 120 -10.98 -1.13 -2.50
CA LEU A 120 -11.70 -1.30 -3.76
C LEU A 120 -10.77 -0.98 -4.94
N PHE A 121 -9.82 -1.83 -5.17
CA PHE A 121 -8.82 -1.67 -6.21
C PHE A 121 -8.82 -2.88 -7.15
N PRO A 122 -8.74 -2.68 -8.47
CA PRO A 122 -8.68 -3.77 -9.43
C PRO A 122 -7.45 -4.65 -9.21
N TYR A 123 -7.62 -5.95 -9.50
CA TYR A 123 -6.51 -6.89 -9.53
C TYR A 123 -5.33 -6.37 -10.34
N HIS A 124 -4.12 -6.49 -9.79
CA HIS A 124 -2.86 -6.13 -10.44
C HIS A 124 -1.77 -7.10 -9.97
N ASP A 125 -1.05 -7.69 -10.91
CA ASP A 125 -0.18 -8.84 -10.72
C ASP A 125 1.32 -8.50 -10.81
N VAL A 126 1.81 -7.64 -9.91
CA VAL A 126 3.24 -7.33 -9.88
C VAL A 126 3.77 -7.35 -8.45
N PRO A 127 4.30 -8.51 -7.99
CA PRO A 127 4.42 -9.83 -8.65
C PRO A 127 3.11 -10.65 -8.68
N ASP A 128 2.31 -10.60 -7.63
CA ASP A 128 1.02 -11.24 -7.42
C ASP A 128 0.15 -10.33 -6.56
N HIS A 129 -1.18 -10.47 -6.59
CA HIS A 129 -2.12 -9.71 -5.76
C HIS A 129 -2.99 -10.69 -4.96
N TYR A 130 -2.71 -10.82 -3.67
CA TYR A 130 -3.38 -11.80 -2.80
C TYR A 130 -4.55 -11.20 -2.03
N PHE A 131 -4.45 -9.92 -1.63
CA PHE A 131 -5.41 -9.31 -0.71
C PHE A 131 -5.83 -7.91 -1.13
N ASN A 132 -7.09 -7.57 -0.81
CA ASN A 132 -7.56 -6.20 -0.66
C ASN A 132 -8.03 -6.05 0.79
N PHE A 133 -7.64 -4.98 1.47
CA PHE A 133 -7.91 -4.80 2.89
C PHE A 133 -8.95 -3.71 3.13
N SER A 134 -10.02 -4.03 3.86
CA SER A 134 -10.89 -3.00 4.44
C SER A 134 -10.20 -2.30 5.63
N SER A 135 -10.78 -1.19 6.10
CA SER A 135 -10.31 -0.51 7.32
C SER A 135 -10.26 -1.45 8.54
N SER A 136 -11.23 -2.37 8.66
CA SER A 136 -11.21 -3.38 9.73
C SER A 136 -10.14 -4.45 9.50
N GLY A 137 -9.89 -4.80 8.24
CA GLY A 137 -8.86 -5.78 7.88
C GLY A 137 -7.46 -5.31 8.24
N ILE A 138 -7.10 -4.06 7.90
CA ILE A 138 -5.78 -3.53 8.26
C ILE A 138 -5.63 -3.34 9.78
N LYS A 139 -6.69 -2.91 10.48
CA LYS A 139 -6.68 -2.83 11.95
C LYS A 139 -6.45 -4.20 12.61
N SER A 140 -7.08 -5.24 12.08
CA SER A 140 -6.89 -6.62 12.57
C SER A 140 -5.47 -7.12 12.34
N LEU A 141 -4.85 -6.75 11.21
CA LEU A 141 -3.48 -7.10 10.89
C LEU A 141 -2.48 -6.47 11.87
N PHE A 142 -2.73 -5.20 12.27
CA PHE A 142 -1.91 -4.44 13.21
C PHE A 142 -2.49 -4.41 14.64
N LYS A 143 -3.19 -5.48 15.07
CA LYS A 143 -3.87 -5.57 16.38
C LYS A 143 -2.94 -5.36 17.58
N ASP A 144 -1.66 -5.70 17.44
CA ASP A 144 -0.65 -5.61 18.49
C ASP A 144 0.06 -4.25 18.51
N TYR A 145 -0.44 -3.29 17.72
CA TYR A 145 0.00 -1.90 17.71
C TYR A 145 -1.06 -0.99 18.34
N GLN A 146 -0.61 0.04 19.04
CA GLN A 146 -1.50 1.10 19.50
C GLN A 146 -1.86 2.00 18.32
N PRO A 147 -3.13 2.08 17.89
CA PRO A 147 -3.51 2.92 16.79
C PRO A 147 -3.41 4.41 17.16
N ILE A 148 -2.83 5.21 16.26
CA ILE A 148 -2.78 6.68 16.33
C ILE A 148 -3.84 7.25 15.40
N GLU A 149 -3.87 6.76 14.17
CA GLU A 149 -4.74 7.25 13.12
C GLU A 149 -5.06 6.12 12.14
N THR A 150 -6.27 6.10 11.64
CA THR A 150 -6.67 5.22 10.53
C THR A 150 -7.62 6.00 9.63
N GLY A 151 -7.58 5.78 8.34
CA GLY A 151 -8.46 6.54 7.45
C GLY A 151 -8.39 6.08 6.01
N VAL A 152 -8.95 6.90 5.16
CA VAL A 152 -9.01 6.69 3.71
C VAL A 152 -7.82 7.38 3.05
N TYR A 153 -7.06 6.60 2.32
CA TYR A 153 -5.89 7.06 1.56
C TYR A 153 -6.28 7.50 0.15
N LEU A 154 -7.08 6.68 -0.52
CA LEU A 154 -7.68 6.98 -1.83
C LEU A 154 -9.19 6.88 -1.70
N GLY A 155 -9.89 8.00 -1.86
CA GLY A 155 -11.34 8.07 -1.69
C GLY A 155 -12.14 7.38 -2.81
N PRO A 156 -13.50 7.41 -2.71
CA PRO A 156 -14.44 6.75 -3.61
C PRO A 156 -14.24 7.09 -5.10
N TRP A 157 -13.89 8.34 -5.38
CA TRP A 157 -13.60 8.76 -6.75
C TRP A 157 -12.46 7.97 -7.39
N TYR A 158 -11.38 7.74 -6.64
CA TYR A 158 -10.24 6.93 -7.13
C TYR A 158 -10.64 5.49 -7.37
N ALA A 159 -11.42 4.88 -6.46
CA ALA A 159 -11.94 3.52 -6.63
C ALA A 159 -12.74 3.41 -7.93
N LEU A 160 -13.75 4.24 -8.11
CA LEU A 160 -14.60 4.25 -9.30
C LEU A 160 -13.81 4.52 -10.58
N LYS A 161 -12.92 5.53 -10.55
CA LYS A 161 -12.06 5.86 -11.71
C LYS A 161 -11.20 4.68 -12.14
N ASN A 162 -10.60 3.95 -11.18
CA ASN A 162 -9.76 2.79 -11.48
C ASN A 162 -10.58 1.61 -12.00
N ILE A 163 -11.72 1.29 -11.38
CA ILE A 163 -12.61 0.21 -11.81
C ILE A 163 -13.11 0.47 -13.24
N ILE A 164 -13.69 1.65 -13.49
CA ILE A 164 -14.21 2.04 -14.80
C ILE A 164 -13.09 2.10 -15.84
N GLY A 165 -11.92 2.63 -15.47
CA GLY A 165 -10.76 2.70 -16.37
C GLY A 165 -10.28 1.31 -16.81
N ASN A 166 -10.20 0.37 -15.89
CA ASN A 166 -9.82 -1.02 -16.21
C ASN A 166 -10.91 -1.74 -17.00
N TYR A 167 -12.19 -1.56 -16.65
CA TYR A 167 -13.29 -2.10 -17.44
C TYR A 167 -13.27 -1.57 -18.88
N LYS A 168 -13.02 -0.28 -19.09
CA LYS A 168 -12.85 0.30 -20.42
C LYS A 168 -11.68 -0.31 -21.20
N LYS A 169 -10.54 -0.56 -20.54
CA LYS A 169 -9.39 -1.25 -21.16
C LYS A 169 -9.76 -2.68 -21.58
N MET A 170 -10.48 -3.41 -20.73
CA MET A 170 -10.97 -4.75 -21.00
C MET A 170 -11.92 -4.75 -22.21
N LEU A 171 -12.92 -3.87 -22.26
CA LEU A 171 -13.84 -3.76 -23.39
C LEU A 171 -13.14 -3.42 -24.70
N LYS A 172 -12.15 -2.51 -24.68
CA LYS A 172 -11.36 -2.21 -25.90
C LYS A 172 -10.67 -3.47 -26.44
N ARG A 173 -10.18 -4.35 -25.55
CA ARG A 173 -9.57 -5.62 -25.95
C ARG A 173 -10.61 -6.56 -26.57
N VAL A 174 -11.74 -6.78 -25.86
CA VAL A 174 -12.84 -7.61 -26.34
C VAL A 174 -13.38 -7.12 -27.70
N TYR A 175 -13.59 -5.81 -27.86
CA TYR A 175 -14.09 -5.24 -29.12
C TYR A 175 -13.13 -5.40 -30.29
N ARG A 176 -11.83 -5.39 -30.03
CA ARG A 176 -10.82 -5.68 -31.06
C ARG A 176 -10.86 -7.15 -31.47
N ASP A 177 -10.95 -8.04 -30.49
CA ASP A 177 -10.81 -9.49 -30.71
C ASP A 177 -12.10 -10.11 -31.25
N GLN A 178 -13.28 -9.57 -30.91
CA GLN A 178 -14.60 -10.05 -31.37
C GLN A 178 -15.20 -9.26 -32.53
N GLN A 179 -14.48 -8.35 -33.16
CA GLN A 179 -14.93 -7.52 -34.29
C GLN A 179 -16.28 -6.82 -34.05
N VAL A 180 -16.50 -6.33 -32.83
CA VAL A 180 -17.74 -5.63 -32.44
C VAL A 180 -18.02 -4.44 -33.35
N GLY A 181 -19.27 -4.28 -33.80
CA GLY A 181 -19.69 -3.24 -34.74
C GLY A 181 -19.44 -1.80 -34.26
N ILE A 182 -19.23 -0.89 -35.19
CA ILE A 182 -18.89 0.51 -34.93
C ILE A 182 -19.94 1.22 -34.05
N LEU A 183 -21.22 0.94 -34.27
CA LEU A 183 -22.33 1.56 -33.54
C LEU A 183 -22.26 1.21 -32.03
N GLU A 184 -21.95 -0.04 -31.67
CA GLU A 184 -21.83 -0.46 -30.29
C GLU A 184 -20.61 0.19 -29.63
N ARG A 185 -19.49 0.32 -30.32
CA ARG A 185 -18.31 1.05 -29.83
C ARG A 185 -18.63 2.53 -29.55
N ILE A 186 -19.41 3.17 -30.40
CA ILE A 186 -19.85 4.57 -30.23
C ILE A 186 -20.77 4.69 -29.00
N ARG A 187 -21.78 3.80 -28.84
CA ARG A 187 -22.68 3.80 -27.68
C ARG A 187 -21.90 3.70 -26.38
N VAL A 188 -21.01 2.74 -26.27
CA VAL A 188 -20.19 2.54 -25.07
C VAL A 188 -19.27 3.73 -24.81
N PHE A 189 -18.69 4.33 -25.85
CA PHE A 189 -17.88 5.54 -25.70
C PHE A 189 -18.69 6.69 -25.07
N PHE A 190 -19.91 6.95 -25.53
CA PHE A 190 -20.76 8.01 -24.97
C PHE A 190 -21.20 7.71 -23.54
N ILE A 191 -21.59 6.49 -23.21
CA ILE A 191 -21.94 6.09 -21.85
C ILE A 191 -20.76 6.35 -20.90
N TYR A 192 -19.54 5.96 -21.27
CA TYR A 192 -18.35 6.22 -20.46
C TYR A 192 -18.03 7.71 -20.30
N ARG A 193 -18.19 8.48 -21.36
CA ARG A 193 -17.99 9.93 -21.25
C ARG A 193 -18.96 10.57 -20.29
N LEU A 194 -20.23 10.19 -20.36
CA LEU A 194 -21.28 10.72 -19.49
C LEU A 194 -21.03 10.34 -18.02
N LEU A 195 -20.75 9.05 -17.76
CA LEU A 195 -20.42 8.57 -16.41
C LEU A 195 -19.17 9.25 -15.85
N SER A 196 -18.10 9.35 -16.62
CA SER A 196 -16.86 10.00 -16.19
C SER A 196 -17.07 11.50 -15.89
N TRP A 197 -17.89 12.18 -16.67
CA TRP A 197 -18.19 13.59 -16.47
C TRP A 197 -19.03 13.79 -15.22
N GLY A 198 -20.11 13.01 -15.03
CA GLY A 198 -20.96 13.09 -13.86
C GLY A 198 -20.22 12.80 -12.56
N MET A 199 -19.37 11.75 -12.56
CA MET A 199 -18.57 11.41 -11.38
C MET A 199 -17.54 12.50 -11.03
N LYS A 200 -16.89 13.11 -12.04
CA LYS A 200 -15.94 14.19 -11.80
C LYS A 200 -16.62 15.42 -11.19
N PHE A 201 -17.80 15.75 -11.67
CA PHE A 201 -18.60 16.85 -11.13
C PHE A 201 -18.98 16.61 -9.67
N ASN A 202 -19.50 15.41 -9.34
CA ASN A 202 -19.88 15.06 -7.97
C ASN A 202 -18.67 15.09 -7.02
N HIS A 203 -17.51 14.58 -7.43
CA HIS A 203 -16.30 14.60 -6.59
C HIS A 203 -15.86 16.03 -6.21
N GLN A 204 -16.10 17.01 -7.07
CA GLN A 204 -15.74 18.42 -6.80
C GLN A 204 -16.77 19.17 -5.95
N THR A 205 -18.02 18.72 -5.90
CA THR A 205 -19.14 19.45 -5.30
C THR A 205 -19.68 18.82 -4.03
N ILE A 206 -19.45 17.54 -3.78
CA ILE A 206 -19.97 16.81 -2.62
C ILE A 206 -18.83 16.48 -1.66
N ALA A 207 -18.88 17.06 -0.45
CA ALA A 207 -18.00 16.68 0.65
C ALA A 207 -18.59 15.44 1.34
N LEU A 208 -17.88 14.32 1.27
CA LEU A 208 -18.24 13.08 1.97
C LEU A 208 -17.60 13.08 3.37
N THR A 209 -18.35 12.57 4.35
CA THR A 209 -17.81 12.27 5.67
C THR A 209 -16.76 11.13 5.57
N GLU A 210 -15.93 10.97 6.61
CA GLU A 210 -14.97 9.88 6.65
C GLU A 210 -15.64 8.50 6.59
N GLU A 211 -16.78 8.34 7.27
CA GLU A 211 -17.56 7.10 7.25
C GLU A 211 -18.05 6.77 5.83
N GLU A 212 -18.63 7.75 5.13
CA GLU A 212 -19.07 7.59 3.75
C GLU A 212 -17.91 7.29 2.79
N GLN A 213 -16.75 7.92 3.01
CA GLN A 213 -15.55 7.63 2.22
C GLN A 213 -15.05 6.20 2.43
N ASN A 214 -15.13 5.67 3.65
CA ASN A 214 -14.71 4.30 3.97
C ASN A 214 -15.53 3.23 3.23
N VAL A 215 -16.80 3.49 2.94
CA VAL A 215 -17.67 2.53 2.23
C VAL A 215 -17.14 2.17 0.86
N LEU A 216 -16.60 3.15 0.13
CA LEU A 216 -16.10 3.00 -1.23
C LEU A 216 -14.62 3.43 -1.36
N ALA A 217 -13.85 3.31 -0.30
CA ALA A 217 -12.44 3.67 -0.31
C ALA A 217 -11.66 2.87 -1.37
N GLY A 218 -10.83 3.53 -2.14
CA GLY A 218 -9.90 2.87 -3.06
C GLY A 218 -8.72 2.25 -2.31
N ALA A 219 -8.25 2.93 -1.28
CA ALA A 219 -7.22 2.46 -0.37
C ALA A 219 -7.40 3.05 1.02
N VAL A 220 -6.91 2.34 2.03
CA VAL A 220 -6.97 2.70 3.44
C VAL A 220 -5.58 2.67 4.06
N TYR A 221 -5.39 3.41 5.16
CA TYR A 221 -4.14 3.42 5.89
C TYR A 221 -4.35 3.17 7.40
N PHE A 222 -3.27 2.76 8.03
CA PHE A 222 -3.15 2.62 9.47
C PHE A 222 -1.86 3.33 9.92
N LYS A 223 -1.94 4.12 10.98
CA LYS A 223 -0.77 4.67 11.66
C LYS A 223 -0.81 4.26 13.11
N GLY A 224 0.29 3.75 13.61
CA GLY A 224 0.32 3.25 14.98
C GLY A 224 1.71 3.18 15.54
N LYS A 225 1.78 2.89 16.83
CA LYS A 225 3.00 2.60 17.57
C LYS A 225 3.04 1.16 18.01
N LYS A 226 4.21 0.56 17.93
CA LYS A 226 4.44 -0.74 18.51
C LYS A 226 4.19 -0.67 20.02
N ASN A 227 3.37 -1.59 20.54
CA ASN A 227 3.17 -1.69 21.98
C ASN A 227 4.50 -2.04 22.67
N THR A 228 4.77 -1.39 23.79
CA THR A 228 5.83 -1.84 24.69
C THR A 228 5.47 -3.23 25.18
N SER A 229 6.35 -4.21 24.97
CA SER A 229 6.19 -5.54 25.52
C SER A 229 6.08 -5.41 27.05
N CYS A 230 4.86 -5.45 27.55
CA CYS A 230 4.63 -5.60 28.98
C CYS A 230 5.15 -7.00 29.34
N THR A 231 6.33 -7.06 29.94
CA THR A 231 6.87 -8.29 30.52
C THR A 231 6.00 -8.60 31.72
N THR A 232 4.82 -9.17 31.50
CA THR A 232 4.00 -9.75 32.58
C THR A 232 4.73 -11.00 33.02
N THR A 233 5.66 -10.84 33.95
CA THR A 233 6.21 -11.95 34.72
C THR A 233 5.02 -12.54 35.48
N ILE A 234 4.42 -13.58 34.92
CA ILE A 234 3.44 -14.39 35.64
C ILE A 234 4.23 -15.13 36.72
N HIS A 235 4.25 -14.58 37.94
CA HIS A 235 4.64 -15.34 39.12
C HIS A 235 3.54 -16.37 39.38
N PHE A 236 3.77 -17.60 38.95
CA PHE A 236 3.05 -18.74 39.51
C PHE A 236 3.40 -18.79 40.97
N LYS A 237 2.45 -18.44 41.84
CA LYS A 237 2.51 -18.78 43.25
C LYS A 237 2.24 -20.27 43.32
N ASP A 238 3.30 -21.03 43.61
CA ASP A 238 3.16 -22.40 44.11
C ASP A 238 2.37 -22.37 45.44
N THR A 239 1.19 -22.96 45.40
CA THR A 239 0.44 -23.37 46.62
C THR A 239 0.17 -24.85 46.53
#